data_7e7c4857ae7bbdbb92166b0dd508e5bf
#
_entry.id   7e7c4857ae7bbdbb92166b0dd508e5bf
#
_cell.length_a   1.000
_cell.length_b   1.000
_cell.length_c   1.000
_cell.angle_alpha   90.00
_cell.angle_beta   90.00
_cell.angle_gamma   90.00
#
_symmetry.space_group_name_H-M   'P 1'
#
loop_
_entity.id
_entity.type
_entity.pdbx_description
1 polymer ?
#
loop_
_entity_poly.entity_id
_entity_poly.type
_entity_poly.pdbx_seq_one_letter_code
_entity_poly.pdbx_strand_id
1 'polypeptide(L)'
;MRSELGVSLAYGLMRSLGQSIVTGEFETVGFPTEAELCTKFGASRTVMREAVKMLSAKGLVSSRQRQGTRVEPVENWNLLDPDVLRWLMERPFSNKIFLEFTQMRLAIEPTAAALAAQVQDKLAIAAIREGLEAMIATAGDQDAALQADIDFHVAILKASGNPFFWRLKPLINNALRLSIELTNKISGHTADIASHEAILVAIEKGDAVAAEQASESILKESLKLIETIAALKN
;
A
#
# COMPACT_ATOMS: atom_id res chain seq x y z
N MET A 1 -11.08 20.91 -24.24
CA MET A 1 -9.64 20.90 -24.61
C MET A 1 -8.74 21.76 -23.71
N ARG A 2 -8.90 23.08 -23.52
CA ARG A 2 -8.04 23.85 -22.59
C ARG A 2 -8.23 23.48 -21.11
N SER A 3 -9.42 23.11 -20.67
CA SER A 3 -9.69 22.69 -19.27
C SER A 3 -9.10 21.32 -18.94
N GLU A 4 -9.13 20.37 -19.88
CA GLU A 4 -8.59 19.02 -19.68
C GLU A 4 -7.05 19.02 -19.64
N LEU A 5 -6.40 19.82 -20.49
CA LEU A 5 -4.95 20.03 -20.42
C LEU A 5 -4.50 20.67 -19.09
N GLY A 6 -5.29 21.60 -18.55
CA GLY A 6 -5.01 22.24 -17.27
C GLY A 6 -5.14 21.27 -16.08
N VAL A 7 -6.14 20.39 -16.09
CA VAL A 7 -6.33 19.34 -15.06
C VAL A 7 -5.20 18.31 -15.14
N SER A 8 -4.82 17.88 -16.32
CA SER A 8 -3.69 16.96 -16.52
C SER A 8 -2.37 17.54 -16.02
N LEU A 9 -2.11 18.84 -16.28
CA LEU A 9 -0.91 19.52 -15.81
C LEU A 9 -0.92 19.71 -14.28
N ALA A 10 -2.04 20.11 -13.69
CA ALA A 10 -2.17 20.23 -12.22
C ALA A 10 -1.94 18.90 -11.52
N TYR A 11 -2.47 17.80 -12.08
CA TYR A 11 -2.24 16.46 -11.56
C TYR A 11 -0.76 16.03 -11.67
N GLY A 12 -0.11 16.31 -12.80
CA GLY A 12 1.33 16.06 -12.97
C GLY A 12 2.18 16.82 -11.93
N LEU A 13 1.86 18.11 -11.71
CA LEU A 13 2.53 18.93 -10.69
C LEU A 13 2.27 18.40 -9.27
N MET A 14 1.02 18.04 -8.95
CA MET A 14 0.66 17.45 -7.67
C MET A 14 1.45 16.16 -7.42
N ARG A 15 1.60 15.29 -8.43
CA ARG A 15 2.39 14.06 -8.31
C ARG A 15 3.86 14.35 -8.03
N SER A 16 4.49 15.24 -8.82
CA SER A 16 5.89 15.60 -8.64
C SER A 16 6.16 16.23 -7.28
N LEU A 17 5.34 17.20 -6.87
CA LEU A 17 5.48 17.84 -5.56
C LEU A 17 5.16 16.90 -4.40
N GLY A 18 4.14 16.06 -4.54
CA GLY A 18 3.75 15.08 -3.53
C GLY A 18 4.87 14.06 -3.28
N GLN A 19 5.47 13.55 -4.33
CA GLN A 19 6.66 12.69 -4.26
C GLN A 19 7.81 13.41 -3.54
N SER A 20 8.16 14.63 -3.95
CA SER A 20 9.22 15.44 -3.31
C SER A 20 8.94 15.70 -1.82
N ILE A 21 7.69 15.96 -1.44
CA ILE A 21 7.29 16.11 -0.04
C ILE A 21 7.53 14.80 0.72
N VAL A 22 6.97 13.72 0.21
CA VAL A 22 6.99 12.43 0.88
C VAL A 22 8.41 11.86 0.98
N THR A 23 9.27 12.10 -0.02
CA THR A 23 10.69 11.68 0.01
C THR A 23 11.59 12.58 0.85
N GLY A 24 11.05 13.69 1.42
CA GLY A 24 11.76 14.52 2.38
C GLY A 24 12.56 15.68 1.78
N GLU A 25 12.39 15.99 0.49
CA GLU A 25 13.16 17.08 -0.16
C GLU A 25 12.94 18.45 0.51
N PHE A 26 11.80 18.66 1.17
CA PHE A 26 11.45 19.93 1.81
C PHE A 26 11.63 19.93 3.34
N GLU A 27 12.19 18.89 3.95
CA GLU A 27 12.36 18.81 5.41
C GLU A 27 13.31 19.88 5.95
N THR A 28 14.37 20.21 5.20
CA THR A 28 15.38 21.20 5.62
C THR A 28 15.22 22.57 5.01
N VAL A 29 14.68 22.66 3.79
CA VAL A 29 14.60 23.92 3.03
C VAL A 29 13.23 24.59 3.09
N GLY A 30 12.23 23.91 3.64
CA GLY A 30 10.85 24.35 3.65
C GLY A 30 10.17 24.27 2.27
N PHE A 31 8.83 24.39 2.28
CA PHE A 31 8.05 24.31 1.04
C PHE A 31 8.11 25.65 0.28
N PRO A 32 8.42 25.65 -1.03
CA PRO A 32 8.54 26.86 -1.82
C PRO A 32 7.21 27.63 -1.92
N THR A 33 7.30 28.93 -2.16
CA THR A 33 6.11 29.77 -2.45
C THR A 33 5.46 29.41 -3.78
N GLU A 34 4.18 29.74 -3.94
CA GLU A 34 3.49 29.56 -5.23
C GLU A 34 4.22 30.24 -6.40
N ALA A 35 4.83 31.41 -6.15
CA ALA A 35 5.55 32.16 -7.19
C ALA A 35 6.83 31.42 -7.63
N GLU A 36 7.61 30.89 -6.69
CA GLU A 36 8.80 30.07 -6.97
C GLU A 36 8.44 28.81 -7.70
N LEU A 37 7.37 28.11 -7.27
CA LEU A 37 6.87 26.91 -7.94
C LEU A 37 6.38 27.22 -9.37
N CYS A 38 5.66 28.32 -9.58
CA CYS A 38 5.24 28.74 -10.92
C CYS A 38 6.45 28.97 -11.83
N THR A 39 7.50 29.59 -11.33
CA THR A 39 8.74 29.84 -12.08
C THR A 39 9.49 28.53 -12.36
N LYS A 40 9.65 27.67 -11.35
CA LYS A 40 10.36 26.38 -11.46
C LYS A 40 9.72 25.46 -12.48
N PHE A 41 8.39 25.38 -12.50
CA PHE A 41 7.64 24.44 -13.35
C PHE A 41 7.06 25.08 -14.62
N GLY A 42 7.24 26.36 -14.86
CA GLY A 42 6.65 27.07 -16.00
C GLY A 42 5.12 27.05 -16.02
N ALA A 43 4.48 26.96 -14.84
CA ALA A 43 3.05 26.78 -14.70
C ALA A 43 2.33 28.08 -14.33
N SER A 44 1.05 28.21 -14.76
CA SER A 44 0.22 29.34 -14.34
C SER A 44 -0.14 29.23 -12.85
N ARG A 45 -0.40 30.38 -12.21
CA ARG A 45 -0.85 30.42 -10.82
C ARG A 45 -2.12 29.59 -10.55
N THR A 46 -3.04 29.58 -11.50
CA THR A 46 -4.28 28.80 -11.39
C THR A 46 -3.99 27.29 -11.33
N VAL A 47 -3.15 26.80 -12.23
CA VAL A 47 -2.75 25.38 -12.27
C VAL A 47 -1.97 24.99 -11.00
N MET A 48 -1.06 25.88 -10.54
CA MET A 48 -0.31 25.63 -9.30
C MET A 48 -1.22 25.56 -8.07
N ARG A 49 -2.19 26.47 -7.96
CA ARG A 49 -3.17 26.45 -6.86
C ARG A 49 -4.00 25.18 -6.85
N GLU A 50 -4.42 24.67 -8.00
CA GLU A 50 -5.13 23.40 -8.08
C GLU A 50 -4.22 22.23 -7.63
N ALA A 51 -2.97 22.19 -8.02
CA ALA A 51 -2.02 21.20 -7.54
C ALA A 51 -1.84 21.27 -6.00
N VAL A 52 -1.66 22.45 -5.43
CA VAL A 52 -1.55 22.65 -3.98
C VAL A 52 -2.82 22.26 -3.24
N LYS A 53 -4.02 22.54 -3.79
CA LYS A 53 -5.28 22.07 -3.21
C LYS A 53 -5.36 20.54 -3.17
N MET A 54 -4.93 19.85 -4.23
CA MET A 54 -4.87 18.38 -4.26
C MET A 54 -3.91 17.84 -3.19
N LEU A 55 -2.73 18.47 -3.02
CA LEU A 55 -1.79 18.11 -1.95
C LEU A 55 -2.39 18.33 -0.55
N SER A 56 -3.13 19.43 -0.38
CA SER A 56 -3.85 19.73 0.88
C SER A 56 -4.94 18.68 1.18
N ALA A 57 -5.68 18.24 0.16
CA ALA A 57 -6.68 17.18 0.30
C ALA A 57 -6.06 15.83 0.69
N LYS A 58 -4.78 15.60 0.36
CA LYS A 58 -4.00 14.44 0.78
C LYS A 58 -3.34 14.60 2.17
N GLY A 59 -3.55 15.75 2.83
CA GLY A 59 -2.95 16.06 4.12
C GLY A 59 -1.46 16.40 4.07
N LEU A 60 -0.86 16.51 2.89
CA LEU A 60 0.59 16.71 2.73
C LEU A 60 1.03 18.14 3.02
N VAL A 61 0.16 19.11 2.76
CA VAL A 61 0.43 20.53 3.00
C VAL A 61 -0.78 21.25 3.59
N SER A 62 -0.52 22.31 4.35
CA SER A 62 -1.55 23.29 4.73
C SER A 62 -1.17 24.68 4.25
N SER A 63 -2.19 25.44 3.84
CA SER A 63 -2.01 26.83 3.44
C SER A 63 -2.71 27.74 4.44
N ARG A 64 -1.98 28.64 5.07
CA ARG A 64 -2.53 29.65 6.00
C ARG A 64 -2.36 31.05 5.42
N GLN A 65 -3.40 31.86 5.57
CA GLN A 65 -3.36 33.25 5.12
C GLN A 65 -2.16 33.98 5.73
N ARG A 66 -1.36 34.66 4.93
CA ARG A 66 -0.16 35.38 5.28
C ARG A 66 1.04 34.53 5.78
N GLN A 67 0.89 33.22 5.95
CA GLN A 67 1.97 32.34 6.38
C GLN A 67 2.50 31.43 5.26
N GLY A 68 1.81 31.44 4.09
CA GLY A 68 2.17 30.59 2.97
C GLY A 68 1.72 29.14 3.12
N THR A 69 2.30 28.28 2.30
CA THR A 69 2.08 26.84 2.32
C THR A 69 3.22 26.16 3.09
N ARG A 70 2.88 25.18 3.93
CA ARG A 70 3.83 24.39 4.72
C ARG A 70 3.56 22.92 4.53
N VAL A 71 4.62 22.12 4.57
CA VAL A 71 4.51 20.66 4.64
C VAL A 71 3.96 20.30 6.03
N GLU A 72 2.97 19.42 6.04
CA GLU A 72 2.42 18.86 7.29
C GLU A 72 3.28 17.70 7.79
N PRO A 73 3.30 17.45 9.11
CA PRO A 73 3.96 16.28 9.66
C PRO A 73 3.25 14.97 9.20
N VAL A 74 3.99 13.87 9.19
CA VAL A 74 3.53 12.57 8.64
C VAL A 74 2.23 12.09 9.28
N GLU A 75 2.01 12.42 10.55
CA GLU A 75 0.81 12.08 11.31
C GLU A 75 -0.48 12.68 10.73
N ASN A 76 -0.35 13.76 9.95
CA ASN A 76 -1.48 14.44 9.29
C ASN A 76 -1.70 13.95 7.85
N TRP A 77 -0.79 13.15 7.31
CA TRP A 77 -0.92 12.65 5.94
C TRP A 77 -2.03 11.62 5.81
N ASN A 78 -2.77 11.67 4.71
CA ASN A 78 -3.75 10.65 4.42
C ASN A 78 -3.05 9.35 3.94
N LEU A 79 -2.66 8.51 4.88
CA LEU A 79 -1.96 7.25 4.61
C LEU A 79 -2.83 6.22 3.88
N LEU A 80 -4.14 6.45 3.73
CA LEU A 80 -5.03 5.60 2.93
C LEU A 80 -5.15 6.08 1.47
N ASP A 81 -4.58 7.24 1.15
CA ASP A 81 -4.52 7.74 -0.23
C ASP A 81 -3.50 6.94 -1.05
N PRO A 82 -3.91 6.36 -2.21
CA PRO A 82 -3.03 5.51 -3.01
C PRO A 82 -1.75 6.20 -3.52
N ASP A 83 -1.81 7.51 -3.79
CA ASP A 83 -0.63 8.25 -4.23
C ASP A 83 0.35 8.44 -3.07
N VAL A 84 -0.16 8.82 -1.88
CA VAL A 84 0.68 8.99 -0.66
C VAL A 84 1.36 7.68 -0.30
N LEU A 85 0.60 6.56 -0.33
CA LEU A 85 1.16 5.24 -0.08
C LEU A 85 2.27 4.88 -1.06
N ARG A 86 2.04 5.11 -2.37
CA ARG A 86 3.05 4.83 -3.40
C ARG A 86 4.33 5.64 -3.16
N TRP A 87 4.22 6.94 -2.88
CA TRP A 87 5.39 7.79 -2.61
C TRP A 87 6.12 7.41 -1.33
N LEU A 88 5.39 6.95 -0.30
CA LEU A 88 6.01 6.42 0.93
C LEU A 88 6.90 5.22 0.65
N MET A 89 6.56 4.39 -0.34
CA MET A 89 7.36 3.24 -0.74
C MET A 89 8.66 3.65 -1.46
N GLU A 90 8.73 4.84 -2.02
CA GLU A 90 9.91 5.40 -2.67
C GLU A 90 10.88 6.05 -1.67
N ARG A 91 10.48 6.22 -0.41
CA ARG A 91 11.39 6.70 0.64
C ARG A 91 12.55 5.73 0.86
N PRO A 92 13.74 6.24 1.19
CA PRO A 92 14.80 5.38 1.69
C PRO A 92 14.27 4.52 2.82
N PHE A 93 14.57 3.26 2.77
CA PHE A 93 14.04 2.18 3.56
C PHE A 93 13.77 2.53 5.03
N SER A 94 12.50 2.52 5.45
CA SER A 94 12.13 2.65 6.86
C SER A 94 11.57 1.31 7.36
N ASN A 95 12.37 0.58 8.13
CA ASN A 95 11.93 -0.65 8.82
C ASN A 95 10.64 -0.41 9.63
N LYS A 96 10.45 0.81 10.13
CA LYS A 96 9.26 1.21 10.89
C LYS A 96 7.98 1.12 10.05
N ILE A 97 7.99 1.64 8.83
CA ILE A 97 6.80 1.58 7.96
C ILE A 97 6.42 0.14 7.63
N PHE A 98 7.40 -0.73 7.39
CA PHE A 98 7.15 -2.14 7.15
C PHE A 98 6.54 -2.84 8.35
N LEU A 99 7.08 -2.57 9.52
CA LEU A 99 6.54 -3.10 10.78
C LEU A 99 5.07 -2.69 10.95
N GLU A 100 4.79 -1.38 10.82
CA GLU A 100 3.45 -0.82 10.97
C GLU A 100 2.46 -1.38 9.93
N PHE A 101 2.88 -1.54 8.67
CA PHE A 101 2.07 -2.19 7.64
C PHE A 101 1.80 -3.66 7.95
N THR A 102 2.79 -4.41 8.39
CA THR A 102 2.60 -5.83 8.72
C THR A 102 1.71 -6.00 9.95
N GLN A 103 1.82 -5.12 10.96
CA GLN A 103 0.92 -5.09 12.10
C GLN A 103 -0.54 -4.82 11.68
N MET A 104 -0.75 -3.89 10.75
CA MET A 104 -2.08 -3.60 10.20
C MET A 104 -2.64 -4.81 9.43
N ARG A 105 -1.84 -5.48 8.60
CA ARG A 105 -2.23 -6.70 7.91
C ARG A 105 -2.63 -7.80 8.89
N LEU A 106 -1.83 -7.99 9.94
CA LEU A 106 -2.08 -8.97 11.00
C LEU A 106 -3.42 -8.73 11.73
N ALA A 107 -3.86 -7.48 11.85
CA ALA A 107 -5.15 -7.14 12.44
C ALA A 107 -6.35 -7.38 11.49
N ILE A 108 -6.14 -7.41 10.17
CA ILE A 108 -7.21 -7.40 9.18
C ILE A 108 -7.33 -8.72 8.43
N GLU A 109 -6.23 -9.26 7.89
CA GLU A 109 -6.28 -10.39 6.98
C GLU A 109 -6.73 -11.70 7.62
N PRO A 110 -6.32 -12.07 8.86
CA PRO A 110 -6.85 -13.25 9.52
C PRO A 110 -8.36 -13.18 9.75
N THR A 111 -8.87 -12.02 10.19
CA THR A 111 -10.32 -11.82 10.33
C THR A 111 -11.03 -11.88 8.98
N ALA A 112 -10.43 -11.38 7.90
CA ALA A 112 -11.00 -11.50 6.57
C ALA A 112 -11.07 -12.95 6.10
N ALA A 113 -10.04 -13.77 6.38
CA ALA A 113 -10.03 -15.19 6.07
C ALA A 113 -11.12 -15.96 6.85
N ALA A 114 -11.29 -15.68 8.15
CA ALA A 114 -12.36 -16.25 8.96
C ALA A 114 -13.75 -15.91 8.41
N LEU A 115 -13.98 -14.65 8.05
CA LEU A 115 -15.25 -14.21 7.44
C LEU A 115 -15.47 -14.87 6.08
N ALA A 116 -14.46 -15.00 5.23
CA ALA A 116 -14.55 -15.68 3.95
C ALA A 116 -15.00 -17.15 4.12
N ALA A 117 -14.46 -17.83 5.13
CA ALA A 117 -14.87 -19.18 5.50
C ALA A 117 -16.34 -19.25 5.97
N GLN A 118 -16.87 -18.22 6.61
CA GLN A 118 -18.27 -18.14 7.04
C GLN A 118 -19.24 -17.80 5.91
N VAL A 119 -18.85 -16.85 5.04
CA VAL A 119 -19.68 -16.34 3.93
C VAL A 119 -19.89 -17.39 2.84
N GLN A 120 -18.89 -18.22 2.54
CA GLN A 120 -18.94 -19.32 1.57
C GLN A 120 -19.42 -18.89 0.17
N ASP A 121 -19.04 -17.69 -0.29
CA ASP A 121 -19.28 -17.26 -1.67
C ASP A 121 -18.39 -18.05 -2.63
N LYS A 122 -19.01 -18.94 -3.40
CA LYS A 122 -18.31 -19.84 -4.33
C LYS A 122 -17.49 -19.12 -5.40
N LEU A 123 -17.99 -17.98 -5.89
CA LEU A 123 -17.27 -17.20 -6.91
C LEU A 123 -16.04 -16.50 -6.29
N ALA A 124 -16.19 -15.98 -5.09
CA ALA A 124 -15.08 -15.36 -4.38
C ALA A 124 -14.01 -16.40 -3.97
N ILE A 125 -14.42 -17.59 -3.52
CA ILE A 125 -13.50 -18.69 -3.21
C ILE A 125 -12.76 -19.17 -4.48
N ALA A 126 -13.45 -19.26 -5.63
CA ALA A 126 -12.80 -19.58 -6.90
C ALA A 126 -11.69 -18.57 -7.25
N ALA A 127 -11.92 -17.28 -7.01
CA ALA A 127 -10.89 -16.25 -7.24
C ALA A 127 -9.67 -16.39 -6.29
N ILE A 128 -9.87 -16.86 -5.04
CA ILE A 128 -8.76 -17.18 -4.13
C ILE A 128 -7.95 -18.34 -4.68
N ARG A 129 -8.63 -19.39 -5.17
CA ARG A 129 -7.98 -20.56 -5.78
C ARG A 129 -7.18 -20.17 -7.02
N GLU A 130 -7.76 -19.35 -7.91
CA GLU A 130 -7.06 -18.82 -9.10
C GLU A 130 -5.78 -18.06 -8.71
N GLY A 131 -5.81 -17.29 -7.61
CA GLY A 131 -4.63 -16.63 -7.06
C GLY A 131 -3.55 -17.61 -6.64
N LEU A 132 -3.91 -18.67 -5.91
CA LEU A 132 -2.97 -19.72 -5.49
C LEU A 132 -2.39 -20.48 -6.69
N GLU A 133 -3.21 -20.85 -7.65
CA GLU A 133 -2.77 -21.52 -8.89
C GLU A 133 -1.79 -20.63 -9.68
N ALA A 134 -2.05 -19.34 -9.75
CA ALA A 134 -1.13 -18.36 -10.35
C ALA A 134 0.20 -18.29 -9.60
N MET A 135 0.20 -18.30 -8.26
CA MET A 135 1.43 -18.33 -7.45
C MET A 135 2.28 -19.56 -7.76
N ILE A 136 1.63 -20.75 -7.92
CA ILE A 136 2.32 -21.99 -8.28
C ILE A 136 2.89 -21.91 -9.70
N ALA A 137 2.13 -21.39 -10.64
CA ALA A 137 2.52 -21.30 -12.06
C ALA A 137 3.65 -20.29 -12.32
N THR A 138 3.76 -19.27 -11.50
CA THR A 138 4.75 -18.18 -11.64
C THR A 138 6.04 -18.40 -10.83
N ALA A 139 6.23 -19.56 -10.23
CA ALA A 139 7.45 -19.91 -9.51
C ALA A 139 8.67 -19.83 -10.44
N GLY A 140 9.45 -18.75 -10.34
CA GLY A 140 10.60 -18.44 -11.20
C GLY A 140 10.54 -17.08 -11.90
N ASP A 141 9.37 -16.45 -11.95
CA ASP A 141 9.20 -15.05 -12.35
C ASP A 141 8.82 -14.22 -11.13
N GLN A 142 9.77 -13.45 -10.58
CA GLN A 142 9.58 -12.71 -9.33
C GLN A 142 8.44 -11.69 -9.39
N ASP A 143 8.29 -10.98 -10.51
CA ASP A 143 7.24 -9.95 -10.65
C ASP A 143 5.85 -10.59 -10.79
N ALA A 144 5.74 -11.67 -11.55
CA ALA A 144 4.50 -12.41 -11.71
C ALA A 144 4.10 -13.13 -10.41
N ALA A 145 5.06 -13.73 -9.71
CA ALA A 145 4.82 -14.37 -8.40
C ALA A 145 4.37 -13.35 -7.35
N LEU A 146 5.00 -12.18 -7.31
CA LEU A 146 4.59 -11.07 -6.45
C LEU A 146 3.14 -10.64 -6.74
N GLN A 147 2.78 -10.50 -8.01
CA GLN A 147 1.43 -10.09 -8.36
C GLN A 147 0.39 -11.15 -8.00
N ALA A 148 0.71 -12.44 -8.20
CA ALA A 148 -0.16 -13.56 -7.84
C ALA A 148 -0.41 -13.64 -6.31
N ASP A 149 0.63 -13.44 -5.51
CA ASP A 149 0.53 -13.37 -4.04
C ASP A 149 -0.37 -12.22 -3.59
N ILE A 150 -0.19 -11.03 -4.17
CA ILE A 150 -1.06 -9.87 -3.92
C ILE A 150 -2.52 -10.21 -4.29
N ASP A 151 -2.76 -10.81 -5.44
CA ASP A 151 -4.10 -11.12 -5.92
C ASP A 151 -4.78 -12.18 -5.03
N PHE A 152 -4.04 -13.14 -4.50
CA PHE A 152 -4.53 -14.11 -3.51
C PHE A 152 -5.05 -13.41 -2.24
N HIS A 153 -4.23 -12.57 -1.61
CA HIS A 153 -4.62 -11.86 -0.39
C HIS A 153 -5.78 -10.87 -0.62
N VAL A 154 -5.77 -10.18 -1.76
CA VAL A 154 -6.85 -9.27 -2.14
C VAL A 154 -8.17 -10.03 -2.40
N ALA A 155 -8.10 -11.24 -2.96
CA ALA A 155 -9.28 -12.09 -3.15
C ALA A 155 -9.91 -12.49 -1.81
N ILE A 156 -9.10 -12.77 -0.78
CA ILE A 156 -9.59 -13.05 0.59
C ILE A 156 -10.34 -11.85 1.17
N LEU A 157 -9.79 -10.63 1.03
CA LEU A 157 -10.50 -9.42 1.48
C LEU A 157 -11.88 -9.28 0.83
N LYS A 158 -11.99 -9.60 -0.46
CA LYS A 158 -13.27 -9.57 -1.19
C LYS A 158 -14.21 -10.68 -0.71
N ALA A 159 -13.68 -11.90 -0.53
CA ALA A 159 -14.44 -13.07 -0.09
C ALA A 159 -14.99 -12.92 1.33
N SER A 160 -14.41 -12.06 2.18
CA SER A 160 -14.93 -11.74 3.51
C SER A 160 -16.36 -11.18 3.51
N GLY A 161 -16.86 -10.71 2.36
CA GLY A 161 -18.15 -10.03 2.26
C GLY A 161 -18.22 -8.67 2.95
N ASN A 162 -17.15 -8.23 3.61
CA ASN A 162 -17.07 -6.96 4.30
C ASN A 162 -16.63 -5.83 3.34
N PRO A 163 -17.52 -4.87 3.00
CA PRO A 163 -17.17 -3.81 2.06
C PRO A 163 -16.06 -2.88 2.56
N PHE A 164 -15.88 -2.76 3.87
CA PHE A 164 -14.78 -1.97 4.43
C PHE A 164 -13.43 -2.65 4.21
N PHE A 165 -13.34 -3.98 4.38
CA PHE A 165 -12.12 -4.72 4.09
C PHE A 165 -11.75 -4.64 2.60
N TRP A 166 -12.74 -4.76 1.71
CA TRP A 166 -12.51 -4.55 0.28
C TRP A 166 -11.95 -3.16 -0.06
N ARG A 167 -12.35 -2.13 0.67
CA ARG A 167 -11.83 -0.75 0.48
C ARG A 167 -10.36 -0.60 0.89
N LEU A 168 -9.84 -1.52 1.68
CA LEU A 168 -8.41 -1.55 2.04
C LEU A 168 -7.51 -2.18 0.95
N LYS A 169 -8.09 -2.70 -0.16
CA LYS A 169 -7.33 -3.27 -1.27
C LYS A 169 -6.11 -2.45 -1.69
N PRO A 170 -6.17 -1.13 -1.93
CA PRO A 170 -4.99 -0.35 -2.34
C PRO A 170 -3.90 -0.34 -1.26
N LEU A 171 -4.29 -0.31 0.00
CA LEU A 171 -3.38 -0.33 1.14
C LEU A 171 -2.68 -1.68 1.25
N ILE A 172 -3.45 -2.77 1.22
CA ILE A 172 -2.92 -4.15 1.29
C ILE A 172 -2.02 -4.46 0.09
N ASN A 173 -2.44 -4.08 -1.13
CA ASN A 173 -1.63 -4.23 -2.34
C ASN A 173 -0.24 -3.57 -2.19
N ASN A 174 -0.20 -2.32 -1.74
CA ASN A 174 1.05 -1.62 -1.55
C ASN A 174 1.90 -2.22 -0.42
N ALA A 175 1.26 -2.61 0.70
CA ALA A 175 1.93 -3.24 1.83
C ALA A 175 2.56 -4.59 1.44
N LEU A 176 1.84 -5.42 0.67
CA LEU A 176 2.34 -6.69 0.15
C LEU A 176 3.51 -6.48 -0.81
N ARG A 177 3.36 -5.61 -1.80
CA ARG A 177 4.44 -5.31 -2.75
C ARG A 177 5.72 -4.91 -2.02
N LEU A 178 5.62 -4.03 -1.05
CA LEU A 178 6.73 -3.57 -0.25
C LEU A 178 7.34 -4.70 0.59
N SER A 179 6.51 -5.50 1.27
CA SER A 179 6.93 -6.61 2.14
C SER A 179 7.65 -7.70 1.34
N ILE A 180 7.08 -8.10 0.20
CA ILE A 180 7.62 -9.18 -0.62
C ILE A 180 8.90 -8.74 -1.34
N GLU A 181 8.98 -7.51 -1.86
CA GLU A 181 10.23 -6.98 -2.42
C GLU A 181 11.37 -7.00 -1.40
N LEU A 182 11.05 -6.73 -0.12
CA LEU A 182 12.01 -6.79 0.95
C LEU A 182 12.47 -8.22 1.25
N THR A 183 11.52 -9.12 1.44
CA THR A 183 11.81 -10.51 1.79
C THR A 183 12.55 -11.22 0.67
N ASN A 184 12.18 -10.99 -0.59
CA ASN A 184 12.86 -11.57 -1.75
C ASN A 184 14.31 -11.09 -1.89
N LYS A 185 14.59 -9.82 -1.59
CA LYS A 185 15.97 -9.28 -1.61
C LYS A 185 16.89 -9.90 -0.56
N ILE A 186 16.34 -10.44 0.52
CA ILE A 186 17.12 -10.88 1.69
C ILE A 186 17.20 -12.39 1.79
N SER A 187 16.11 -13.10 1.56
CA SER A 187 16.02 -14.53 1.77
C SER A 187 16.02 -15.37 0.50
N GLY A 188 15.83 -14.73 -0.66
CA GLY A 188 15.66 -15.44 -1.93
C GLY A 188 14.40 -16.33 -1.94
N HIS A 189 13.51 -16.17 -0.95
CA HIS A 189 12.33 -17.01 -0.82
C HIS A 189 11.19 -16.50 -1.72
N THR A 190 10.65 -17.42 -2.49
CA THR A 190 9.30 -17.34 -3.05
C THR A 190 8.27 -17.55 -1.92
N ALA A 191 7.05 -17.05 -2.13
CA ALA A 191 5.94 -17.25 -1.19
C ALA A 191 5.81 -18.74 -0.79
N ASP A 192 5.55 -19.00 0.50
CA ASP A 192 5.29 -20.35 0.99
C ASP A 192 3.91 -20.83 0.51
N ILE A 193 3.91 -21.58 -0.60
CA ILE A 193 2.69 -22.10 -1.23
C ILE A 193 1.90 -22.97 -0.26
N ALA A 194 2.56 -23.79 0.57
CA ALA A 194 1.88 -24.70 1.50
C ALA A 194 1.07 -23.92 2.56
N SER A 195 1.62 -22.84 3.07
CA SER A 195 0.91 -21.97 4.02
C SER A 195 -0.28 -21.24 3.37
N HIS A 196 -0.15 -20.81 2.12
CA HIS A 196 -1.27 -20.21 1.37
C HIS A 196 -2.37 -21.25 1.04
N GLU A 197 -1.99 -22.45 0.66
CA GLU A 197 -2.93 -23.57 0.46
C GLU A 197 -3.72 -23.89 1.73
N ALA A 198 -3.07 -23.86 2.90
CA ALA A 198 -3.75 -24.09 4.17
C ALA A 198 -4.87 -23.08 4.44
N ILE A 199 -4.68 -21.81 4.07
CA ILE A 199 -5.73 -20.78 4.18
C ILE A 199 -6.90 -21.13 3.25
N LEU A 200 -6.64 -21.43 1.97
CA LEU A 200 -7.68 -21.77 1.00
C LEU A 200 -8.47 -22.99 1.43
N VAL A 201 -7.80 -24.07 1.83
CA VAL A 201 -8.44 -25.30 2.30
C VAL A 201 -9.34 -25.05 3.51
N ALA A 202 -8.92 -24.23 4.46
CA ALA A 202 -9.75 -23.89 5.60
C ALA A 202 -10.98 -23.06 5.20
N ILE A 203 -10.82 -22.10 4.28
CA ILE A 203 -11.93 -21.31 3.74
C ILE A 203 -12.93 -22.21 3.01
N GLU A 204 -12.47 -23.13 2.16
CA GLU A 204 -13.32 -24.07 1.41
C GLU A 204 -14.13 -24.99 2.31
N LYS A 205 -13.53 -25.41 3.45
CA LYS A 205 -14.21 -26.23 4.46
C LYS A 205 -15.18 -25.44 5.34
N GLY A 206 -15.21 -24.13 5.26
CA GLY A 206 -15.98 -23.27 6.16
C GLY A 206 -15.42 -23.21 7.58
N ASP A 207 -14.16 -23.61 7.78
CA ASP A 207 -13.50 -23.59 9.07
C ASP A 207 -12.88 -22.20 9.34
N ALA A 208 -13.66 -21.32 9.95
CA ALA A 208 -13.27 -19.96 10.24
C ALA A 208 -12.06 -19.86 11.17
N VAL A 209 -11.98 -20.77 12.16
CA VAL A 209 -10.87 -20.77 13.11
C VAL A 209 -9.57 -21.19 12.44
N ALA A 210 -9.59 -22.25 11.66
CA ALA A 210 -8.42 -22.69 10.92
C ALA A 210 -7.97 -21.66 9.87
N ALA A 211 -8.91 -20.99 9.19
CA ALA A 211 -8.61 -19.95 8.21
C ALA A 211 -7.92 -18.73 8.88
N GLU A 212 -8.41 -18.30 10.03
CA GLU A 212 -7.80 -17.23 10.82
C GLU A 212 -6.38 -17.60 11.24
N GLN A 213 -6.20 -18.77 11.83
CA GLN A 213 -4.90 -19.24 12.33
C GLN A 213 -3.87 -19.41 11.21
N ALA A 214 -4.27 -19.98 10.06
CA ALA A 214 -3.39 -20.13 8.90
C ALA A 214 -2.92 -18.78 8.37
N SER A 215 -3.84 -17.82 8.21
CA SER A 215 -3.51 -16.45 7.78
C SER A 215 -2.62 -15.72 8.79
N GLU A 216 -2.91 -15.87 10.08
CA GLU A 216 -2.10 -15.27 11.16
C GLU A 216 -0.67 -15.81 11.17
N SER A 217 -0.48 -17.11 10.90
CA SER A 217 0.84 -17.76 10.89
C SER A 217 1.76 -17.14 9.84
N ILE A 218 1.31 -16.98 8.60
CA ILE A 218 2.08 -16.34 7.51
C ILE A 218 2.52 -14.93 7.91
N LEU A 219 1.61 -14.15 8.47
CA LEU A 219 1.90 -12.76 8.83
C LEU A 219 2.85 -12.65 10.03
N LYS A 220 2.77 -13.56 11.00
CA LYS A 220 3.70 -13.63 12.13
C LYS A 220 5.13 -14.01 11.67
N GLU A 221 5.26 -14.89 10.69
CA GLU A 221 6.55 -15.23 10.10
C GLU A 221 7.15 -14.03 9.35
N SER A 222 6.35 -13.33 8.56
CA SER A 222 6.75 -12.09 7.89
C SER A 222 7.19 -11.03 8.90
N LEU A 223 6.46 -10.87 10.00
CA LEU A 223 6.80 -9.92 11.07
C LEU A 223 8.14 -10.24 11.70
N LYS A 224 8.40 -11.50 12.09
CA LYS A 224 9.67 -11.94 12.64
C LYS A 224 10.84 -11.67 11.70
N LEU A 225 10.65 -11.90 10.41
CA LEU A 225 11.69 -11.62 9.41
C LEU A 225 12.02 -10.13 9.37
N ILE A 226 11.01 -9.26 9.34
CA ILE A 226 11.18 -7.80 9.34
C ILE A 226 11.91 -7.33 10.61
N GLU A 227 11.52 -7.84 11.79
CA GLU A 227 12.18 -7.52 13.07
C GLU A 227 13.65 -7.95 13.07
N THR A 228 13.96 -9.13 12.53
CA THR A 228 15.34 -9.62 12.40
C THR A 228 16.17 -8.71 11.52
N ILE A 229 15.62 -8.26 10.38
CA ILE A 229 16.27 -7.32 9.47
C ILE A 229 16.50 -5.96 10.13
N ALA A 230 15.53 -5.48 10.91
CA ALA A 230 15.65 -4.23 11.63
C ALA A 230 16.78 -4.29 12.67
N ALA A 231 16.93 -5.43 13.36
CA ALA A 231 17.98 -5.63 14.35
C ALA A 231 19.41 -5.71 13.73
N LEU A 232 19.55 -6.20 12.50
CA LEU A 232 20.85 -6.30 11.81
C LEU A 232 21.37 -4.97 11.24
N LYS A 233 20.52 -3.94 11.14
CA LYS A 233 20.86 -2.61 10.59
C LYS A 233 21.12 -1.53 11.65
N ASN A 234 20.88 -1.84 12.93
CA ASN A 234 21.24 -1.02 14.08
C ASN A 234 22.58 -1.48 14.69
#